data_186fb5ba1ee04f30107175f6f61e34eb
#
_entry.id   186fb5ba1ee04f30107175f6f61e34eb
#
_cell.length_a   1.000
_cell.length_b   1.000
_cell.length_c   1.000
_cell.angle_alpha   90.00
_cell.angle_beta   90.00
_cell.angle_gamma   90.00
#
_symmetry.space_group_name_H-M   'P 1'
#
loop_
_entity.id
_entity.type
_entity.pdbx_description
1 polymer ?
#
loop_
_entity_poly.entity_id
_entity_poly.type
_entity_poly.pdbx_seq_one_letter_code
_entity_poly.pdbx_strand_id
1 'polypeptide(L)'
;MSGVRPGTRHYTVVCSSCGTRYEDDGLLLDCSRRHEPAFLRTEYDGSGTPGGESGGLFRYAPLLPVARTFPEVPGPVVHRAERLGRRIGLDRLWVAFNGYWPERGAN
;
A
#
# COMPACT_ATOMS: atom_id res chain seq x y z
N MET A 1 10.69 -19.74 -2.02
CA MET A 1 10.32 -19.29 -1.35
C MET A 1 10.44 -18.02 -1.01
N SER A 2 10.01 -17.38 -0.70
CA SER A 2 10.01 -16.27 -0.64
C SER A 2 10.57 -15.46 0.00
N GLY A 3 11.00 -14.67 -0.17
CA GLY A 3 11.84 -13.73 0.26
C GLY A 3 11.48 -12.81 1.34
N VAL A 4 10.55 -13.06 2.09
CA VAL A 4 10.25 -12.20 3.21
C VAL A 4 11.33 -12.37 4.26
N ARG A 5 12.00 -11.29 4.59
CA ARG A 5 13.05 -11.33 5.60
C ARG A 5 12.48 -10.86 6.93
N PRO A 6 12.70 -11.63 8.00
CA PRO A 6 12.39 -11.15 9.32
C PRO A 6 13.15 -9.85 9.59
N GLY A 7 12.53 -8.94 10.28
CA GLY A 7 13.17 -7.70 10.65
C GLY A 7 13.03 -6.57 9.66
N THR A 8 12.48 -6.82 8.47
CA THR A 8 12.25 -5.74 7.51
C THR A 8 10.88 -5.10 7.66
N ARG A 9 10.05 -5.64 8.52
CA ARG A 9 8.72 -5.09 8.72
C ARG A 9 8.77 -3.95 9.72
N HIS A 10 8.03 -2.92 9.41
CA HIS A 10 7.94 -1.74 10.23
C HIS A 10 6.58 -1.62 10.91
N TYR A 11 5.92 -2.76 11.08
CA TYR A 11 4.57 -2.79 11.65
C TYR A 11 4.33 -4.09 12.42
N THR A 12 3.33 -4.05 13.28
CA THR A 12 2.81 -5.19 14.01
C THR A 12 1.31 -5.21 13.83
N VAL A 13 0.72 -6.39 13.75
CA VAL A 13 -0.73 -6.52 13.67
C VAL A 13 -1.28 -6.69 15.06
N VAL A 14 -2.34 -5.95 15.41
CA VAL A 14 -2.88 -5.92 16.76
C VAL A 14 -4.39 -6.12 16.68
N CYS A 15 -4.93 -7.00 17.51
CA CYS A 15 -6.36 -7.15 17.60
C CYS A 15 -6.97 -5.93 18.28
N SER A 16 -7.99 -5.33 17.65
CA SER A 16 -8.62 -4.13 18.17
C SER A 16 -9.47 -4.40 19.42
N SER A 17 -9.82 -5.64 19.69
CA SER A 17 -10.61 -6.00 20.86
C SER A 17 -9.74 -6.36 22.05
N CYS A 18 -8.87 -7.35 21.91
CA CYS A 18 -8.12 -7.87 23.06
C CYS A 18 -6.67 -7.38 23.13
N GLY A 19 -6.21 -6.65 22.11
CA GLY A 19 -4.85 -6.12 22.13
C GLY A 19 -3.76 -7.13 21.85
N THR A 20 -4.10 -8.37 21.54
CA THR A 20 -3.08 -9.38 21.22
C THR A 20 -2.29 -8.94 19.99
N ARG A 21 -0.99 -9.07 20.05
CA ARG A 21 -0.10 -8.65 18.99
C ARG A 21 0.38 -9.85 18.21
N TYR A 22 0.44 -9.68 16.90
CA TYR A 22 0.86 -10.74 15.97
C TYR A 22 1.90 -10.22 15.04
N GLU A 23 2.81 -11.11 14.66
CA GLU A 23 3.68 -10.84 13.52
C GLU A 23 2.94 -11.30 12.27
N ASP A 24 2.85 -10.42 11.29
CA ASP A 24 2.10 -10.70 10.08
C ASP A 24 2.86 -11.72 9.21
N ASP A 25 2.25 -12.88 8.99
CA ASP A 25 2.80 -13.92 8.14
C ASP A 25 2.18 -13.91 6.74
N GLY A 26 1.34 -12.94 6.45
CA GLY A 26 0.64 -12.86 5.18
C GLY A 26 -0.61 -13.70 5.10
N LEU A 27 -0.91 -14.48 6.12
CA LEU A 27 -2.06 -15.38 6.14
C LEU A 27 -3.01 -15.08 7.30
N LEU A 28 -2.69 -14.11 8.11
CA LEU A 28 -3.46 -13.79 9.30
C LEU A 28 -4.74 -13.07 8.92
N LEU A 29 -5.88 -13.69 9.17
CA LEU A 29 -7.18 -13.13 8.84
C LEU A 29 -7.94 -12.66 10.06
N ASP A 30 -7.65 -13.22 11.23
CA ASP A 30 -8.46 -12.97 12.40
C ASP A 30 -7.64 -13.25 13.65
N CYS A 31 -8.12 -12.74 14.78
CA CYS A 31 -7.52 -13.02 16.06
C CYS A 31 -7.78 -14.47 16.48
N SER A 32 -6.78 -15.13 17.05
CA SER A 32 -6.91 -16.50 17.48
C SER A 32 -7.63 -16.64 18.81
N ARG A 33 -7.86 -15.57 19.52
CA ARG A 33 -8.51 -15.61 20.82
C ARG A 33 -10.02 -15.61 20.65
N ARG A 34 -10.69 -16.14 21.66
CA ARG A 34 -12.14 -16.22 21.66
C ARG A 34 -12.74 -14.96 22.25
N HIS A 35 -13.40 -14.20 21.43
CA HIS A 35 -14.17 -13.02 21.81
C HIS A 35 -15.05 -12.64 20.62
N GLU A 36 -15.81 -11.58 20.79
CA GLU A 36 -16.63 -11.09 19.69
C GLU A 36 -15.74 -10.73 18.49
N PRO A 37 -16.29 -10.78 17.27
CA PRO A 37 -15.51 -10.43 16.10
C PRO A 37 -14.93 -9.02 16.20
N ALA A 38 -13.69 -8.88 15.80
CA ALA A 38 -13.01 -7.59 15.87
C ALA A 38 -12.00 -7.52 14.71
N PHE A 39 -11.67 -6.28 14.33
CA PHE A 39 -10.71 -6.06 13.27
C PHE A 39 -9.29 -6.19 13.80
N LEU A 40 -8.42 -6.69 12.96
CA LEU A 40 -7.00 -6.57 13.17
C LEU A 40 -6.56 -5.23 12.56
N ARG A 41 -5.74 -4.52 13.28
CA ARG A 41 -5.21 -3.24 12.79
C ARG A 41 -3.69 -3.31 12.74
N THR A 42 -3.11 -2.44 11.94
CA THR A 42 -1.67 -2.35 11.81
C THR A 42 -1.16 -1.20 12.66
N GLU A 43 -0.14 -1.46 13.46
CA GLU A 43 0.56 -0.42 14.20
C GLU A 43 1.99 -0.32 13.66
N TYR A 44 2.38 0.87 13.25
CA TYR A 44 3.69 1.11 12.69
C TYR A 44 4.66 1.56 13.77
N ASP A 45 5.92 1.16 13.61
CA ASP A 45 6.94 1.51 14.59
C ASP A 45 7.60 2.87 14.31
N GLY A 46 7.22 3.52 13.23
CA GLY A 46 7.75 4.83 12.89
C GLY A 46 9.11 4.82 12.21
N SER A 47 9.68 3.64 11.96
CA SER A 47 11.00 3.56 11.38
C SER A 47 11.00 3.52 9.86
N GLY A 48 9.83 3.32 9.23
CA GLY A 48 9.76 3.25 7.78
C GLY A 48 9.83 4.62 7.13
N THR A 49 10.59 4.73 6.06
CA THR A 49 10.64 5.95 5.25
C THR A 49 10.43 5.58 3.80
N PRO A 50 9.72 6.42 3.03
CA PRO A 50 9.58 6.16 1.60
C PRO A 50 10.94 6.29 0.92
N GLY A 51 11.09 5.57 -0.18
CA GLY A 51 12.33 5.68 -0.91
C GLY A 51 12.57 4.47 -1.80
N GLY A 52 13.81 4.30 -2.17
CA GLY A 52 14.21 3.24 -3.06
C GLY A 52 13.99 3.61 -4.51
N GLU A 53 14.23 2.63 -5.36
CA GLU A 53 14.19 2.84 -6.80
C GLU A 53 12.83 2.54 -7.40
N SER A 54 11.91 1.96 -6.64
CA SER A 54 10.58 1.64 -7.14
C SER A 54 9.78 2.91 -7.35
N GLY A 55 9.09 2.97 -8.45
CA GLY A 55 8.06 3.96 -8.65
C GLY A 55 6.73 3.44 -8.14
N GLY A 56 5.71 4.27 -8.13
CA GLY A 56 4.36 3.86 -7.78
C GLY A 56 4.21 3.55 -6.30
N LEU A 57 3.25 2.66 -6.03
CA LEU A 57 2.85 2.37 -4.66
C LEU A 57 3.98 1.83 -3.79
N PHE A 58 4.80 0.95 -4.34
CA PHE A 58 5.80 0.27 -3.52
C PHE A 58 7.03 1.12 -3.20
N ARG A 59 7.06 2.35 -3.68
CA ARG A 59 8.00 3.33 -3.15
C ARG A 59 7.75 3.58 -1.66
N TYR A 60 6.50 3.36 -1.24
CA TYR A 60 6.09 3.55 0.14
C TYR A 60 6.02 2.24 0.92
N ALA A 61 6.61 1.18 0.40
CA ALA A 61 6.57 -0.13 1.05
C ALA A 61 6.92 -0.10 2.54
N PRO A 62 7.90 0.68 3.00
CA PRO A 62 8.20 0.72 4.43
C PRO A 62 7.06 1.30 5.29
N LEU A 63 6.10 1.96 4.67
CA LEU A 63 4.95 2.52 5.36
C LEU A 63 3.66 1.74 5.09
N LEU A 64 3.76 0.61 4.42
CA LEU A 64 2.60 -0.20 4.05
C LEU A 64 2.63 -1.53 4.81
N PRO A 65 1.46 -2.09 5.10
CA PRO A 65 1.39 -3.39 5.78
C PRO A 65 1.56 -4.52 4.77
N VAL A 66 2.70 -4.54 4.10
CA VAL A 66 2.98 -5.52 3.04
C VAL A 66 4.32 -6.19 3.32
N ALA A 67 4.35 -7.48 3.04
CA ALA A 67 5.56 -8.28 3.19
C ALA A 67 6.29 -8.46 1.86
N ARG A 68 5.62 -8.20 0.75
CA ARG A 68 6.19 -8.34 -0.58
C ARG A 68 5.89 -7.12 -1.41
N THR A 69 6.76 -6.85 -2.36
CA THR A 69 6.55 -5.80 -3.33
C THR A 69 6.71 -6.36 -4.73
N PHE A 70 6.13 -5.67 -5.69
CA PHE A 70 6.24 -6.05 -7.09
C PHE A 70 6.94 -4.91 -7.81
N PRO A 71 8.16 -5.11 -8.27
CA PRO A 71 8.95 -4.02 -8.83
C PRO A 71 8.36 -3.44 -10.12
N GLU A 72 7.52 -4.20 -10.80
CA GLU A 72 6.93 -3.75 -12.05
C GLU A 72 5.67 -2.91 -11.89
N VAL A 73 5.26 -2.61 -10.68
CA VAL A 73 4.04 -1.84 -10.47
C VAL A 73 4.33 -0.36 -10.71
N PRO A 74 3.78 0.22 -11.78
CA PRO A 74 3.99 1.64 -12.03
C PRO A 74 3.05 2.50 -11.20
N GLY A 75 3.38 3.76 -11.09
CA GLY A 75 2.45 4.72 -10.55
C GLY A 75 1.42 5.15 -11.59
N PRO A 76 0.53 6.06 -11.23
CA PRO A 76 -0.43 6.58 -12.17
C PRO A 76 0.26 7.35 -13.29
N VAL A 77 -0.35 7.33 -14.47
CA VAL A 77 0.11 8.18 -15.58
C VAL A 77 -0.48 9.56 -15.38
N VAL A 78 0.38 10.55 -15.21
CA VAL A 78 -0.05 11.91 -14.94
C VAL A 78 0.26 12.77 -16.15
N HIS A 79 -0.72 13.51 -16.64
CA HIS A 79 -0.52 14.42 -17.75
C HIS A 79 -1.37 15.66 -17.62
N ARG A 80 -0.96 16.72 -18.29
CA ARG A 80 -1.73 17.95 -18.34
C ARG A 80 -2.77 17.83 -19.45
N ALA A 81 -4.02 17.97 -19.10
CA ALA A 81 -5.14 17.83 -20.04
C ALA A 81 -5.49 19.20 -20.64
N GLU A 82 -4.69 19.64 -21.60
CA GLU A 82 -4.84 21.00 -22.14
C GLU A 82 -6.14 21.21 -22.92
N ARG A 83 -6.50 20.25 -23.77
CA ARG A 83 -7.73 20.38 -24.55
C ARG A 83 -8.96 20.42 -23.66
N LEU A 84 -9.04 19.47 -22.75
CA LEU A 84 -10.18 19.43 -21.84
C LEU A 84 -10.21 20.68 -20.98
N GLY A 85 -9.06 21.10 -20.50
CA GLY A 85 -8.95 22.31 -19.69
C GLY A 85 -9.49 23.52 -20.41
N ARG A 86 -9.13 23.68 -21.70
CA ARG A 86 -9.67 24.81 -22.48
C ARG A 86 -11.18 24.73 -22.63
N ARG A 87 -11.72 23.54 -22.79
CA ARG A 87 -13.16 23.38 -22.96
C ARG A 87 -13.97 23.69 -21.73
N ILE A 88 -13.41 23.47 -20.57
CA ILE A 88 -14.16 23.68 -19.30
C ILE A 88 -13.63 24.87 -18.49
N GLY A 89 -12.68 25.62 -19.05
CA GLY A 89 -12.22 26.85 -18.42
C GLY A 89 -11.19 26.65 -17.30
N LEU A 90 -10.45 25.53 -17.33
CA LEU A 90 -9.44 25.26 -16.33
C LEU A 90 -8.04 25.24 -16.97
N ASP A 91 -7.24 26.24 -16.69
CA ASP A 91 -5.93 26.37 -17.32
C ASP A 91 -4.92 25.34 -16.84
N ARG A 92 -5.08 24.83 -15.65
CA ARG A 92 -4.11 23.92 -15.05
C ARG A 92 -4.79 22.64 -14.64
N LEU A 93 -5.35 21.95 -15.61
CA LEU A 93 -6.01 20.67 -15.36
C LEU A 93 -5.01 19.54 -15.57
N TRP A 94 -4.78 18.77 -14.54
CA TRP A 94 -3.96 17.57 -14.58
C TRP A 94 -4.81 16.35 -14.32
N VAL A 95 -4.51 15.26 -15.03
CA VAL A 95 -5.22 14.01 -14.86
C VAL A 95 -4.21 12.95 -14.43
N ALA A 96 -4.49 12.28 -13.33
CA ALA A 96 -3.73 11.14 -12.87
C ALA A 96 -4.57 9.89 -13.15
N PHE A 97 -4.14 9.10 -14.12
CA PHE A 97 -4.91 7.96 -14.60
C PHE A 97 -4.32 6.68 -14.02
N ASN A 98 -5.11 5.99 -13.21
CA ASN A 98 -4.69 4.76 -12.56
C ASN A 98 -5.07 3.49 -13.30
N GLY A 99 -5.77 3.61 -14.40
CA GLY A 99 -6.24 2.44 -15.15
C GLY A 99 -5.22 1.86 -16.10
N TYR A 100 -4.06 2.48 -16.23
CA TYR A 100 -3.06 2.03 -17.17
C TYR A 100 -2.02 1.18 -16.46
N TRP A 101 -2.27 -0.11 -16.46
CA TRP A 101 -1.42 -1.06 -15.76
C TRP A 101 -1.27 -2.31 -16.63
N PRO A 102 -0.26 -2.35 -17.47
CA PRO A 102 -0.22 -3.28 -18.60
C PRO A 102 -0.38 -4.74 -18.26
N GLU A 103 0.15 -5.16 -17.13
CA GLU A 103 0.18 -6.58 -16.84
C GLU A 103 -0.80 -7.02 -15.77
N ARG A 104 -1.40 -6.09 -15.07
CA ARG A 104 -2.17 -6.45 -13.89
C ARG A 104 -3.54 -5.78 -13.82
N GLY A 105 -3.94 -5.16 -14.89
CA GLY A 105 -5.20 -4.45 -14.91
C GLY A 105 -5.12 -3.14 -14.14
N ALA A 106 -6.24 -2.67 -13.68
CA ALA A 106 -6.30 -1.43 -12.93
C ALA A 106 -5.77 -1.62 -11.51
N ASN A 107 -5.23 -0.60 -10.96
CA ASN A 107 -4.80 -0.60 -9.58
C ASN A 107 -5.77 0.19 -8.69
#